data_83f04c1da7abcf8a582ecf10d02f75b5
#
_entry.id   83f04c1da7abcf8a582ecf10d02f75b5
#
_cell.length_a   1.000
_cell.length_b   1.000
_cell.length_c   1.000
_cell.angle_alpha   90.00
_cell.angle_beta   90.00
_cell.angle_gamma   90.00
#
_symmetry.space_group_name_H-M   'P 1'
#
loop_
_entity.id
_entity.type
_entity.pdbx_description
1 polymer ?
#
loop_
_entity_poly.entity_id
_entity_poly.type
_entity_poly.pdbx_seq_one_letter_code
_entity_poly.pdbx_strand_id
1 'polypeptide(L)'
;MKPPASFQAKLFRYPGSGAWHFVTVSPAHYPDDYGAWGRSPAQATVDGRRWATSVRRGKDGRVLLPVPKQIRAGKGDGDRVTVRLTYPAAPKLRG
;
A
#
# COMPACT_ATOMS: atom_id res chain seq x y z
N MET A 1 20.10 -0.69 -10.24
CA MET A 1 19.75 -0.43 -9.91
C MET A 1 18.82 -0.24 -9.11
N LYS A 2 18.43 0.46 -8.76
CA LYS A 2 17.64 0.52 -7.91
C LYS A 2 16.36 0.85 -8.30
N PRO A 3 15.33 0.37 -7.89
CA PRO A 3 14.00 0.66 -8.27
C PRO A 3 13.63 2.05 -7.90
N PRO A 4 12.67 2.62 -8.51
CA PRO A 4 12.21 3.90 -8.12
C PRO A 4 11.74 3.86 -6.72
N ALA A 5 12.03 4.83 -5.99
CA ALA A 5 11.68 4.84 -4.61
C ALA A 5 10.23 5.11 -4.36
N SER A 6 9.56 5.77 -5.25
CA SER A 6 8.17 6.15 -5.00
C SER A 6 7.33 6.17 -6.25
N PHE A 7 6.03 6.21 -6.07
CA PHE A 7 5.10 6.39 -7.17
C PHE A 7 3.97 7.30 -6.71
N GLN A 8 3.25 7.86 -7.64
CA GLN A 8 2.11 8.69 -7.30
C GLN A 8 0.83 7.92 -7.50
N ALA A 9 -0.13 8.16 -6.66
CA ALA A 9 -1.41 7.48 -6.72
C ALA A 9 -2.51 8.39 -6.24
N LYS A 10 -3.73 8.08 -6.63
CA LYS A 10 -4.88 8.84 -6.20
C LYS A 10 -5.58 8.08 -5.09
N LEU A 11 -5.86 8.76 -4.01
CA LEU A 11 -6.64 8.16 -2.93
C LEU A 11 -8.06 7.92 -3.43
N PHE A 12 -8.66 6.84 -3.03
CA PHE A 12 -10.06 6.62 -3.29
C PHE A 12 -10.73 6.03 -2.06
N ARG A 13 -11.98 6.37 -1.88
CA ARG A 13 -12.75 5.85 -0.78
C ARG A 13 -13.47 4.60 -1.24
N TYR A 14 -13.34 3.55 -0.46
CA TYR A 14 -13.95 2.28 -0.83
C TYR A 14 -15.44 2.38 -0.57
N PRO A 15 -16.28 2.15 -1.55
CA PRO A 15 -17.71 2.33 -1.37
C PRO A 15 -18.27 1.32 -0.38
N GLY A 16 -19.20 1.76 0.43
CA GLY A 16 -19.95 0.87 1.28
C GLY A 16 -19.29 0.44 2.56
N SER A 17 -18.09 0.85 2.83
CA SER A 17 -17.39 0.35 3.97
C SER A 17 -16.88 1.45 4.84
N GLY A 18 -17.68 2.34 5.20
CA GLY A 18 -17.29 3.40 6.09
C GLY A 18 -16.29 4.31 5.44
N ALA A 19 -15.31 4.74 6.13
CA ALA A 19 -14.40 5.72 5.63
C ALA A 19 -13.07 5.16 5.17
N TRP A 20 -13.03 3.92 4.77
CA TRP A 20 -11.79 3.31 4.35
C TRP A 20 -11.29 3.92 3.04
N HIS A 21 -10.05 4.32 3.05
CA HIS A 21 -9.41 4.90 1.87
C HIS A 21 -8.21 4.06 1.48
N PHE A 22 -7.97 3.96 0.19
CA PHE A 22 -6.90 3.13 -0.35
C PHE A 22 -6.21 3.84 -1.48
N VAL A 23 -5.03 3.38 -1.84
CA VAL A 23 -4.44 3.68 -3.14
C VAL A 23 -4.17 2.38 -3.85
N THR A 24 -4.14 2.40 -5.16
CA THR A 24 -3.76 1.24 -5.96
C THR A 24 -2.26 1.26 -6.09
N VAL A 25 -1.62 0.15 -5.80
CA VAL A 25 -0.17 0.04 -5.89
C VAL A 25 0.23 -0.13 -7.33
N SER A 26 1.22 0.60 -7.77
CA SER A 26 1.74 0.48 -9.12
C SER A 26 2.38 -0.89 -9.31
N PRO A 27 2.19 -1.55 -10.45
CA PRO A 27 2.76 -2.90 -10.66
C PRO A 27 4.26 -3.00 -10.41
N ALA A 28 5.01 -1.95 -10.69
CA ALA A 28 6.43 -1.97 -10.44
C ALA A 28 6.77 -2.06 -8.95
N HIS A 29 5.79 -1.85 -8.09
CA HIS A 29 5.97 -1.85 -6.64
C HIS A 29 5.20 -2.98 -5.97
N TYR A 30 4.81 -4.00 -6.70
CA TYR A 30 4.13 -5.15 -6.12
C TYR A 30 5.11 -5.96 -5.28
N PRO A 31 4.65 -6.57 -4.22
CA PRO A 31 5.53 -7.46 -3.45
C PRO A 31 5.82 -8.72 -4.25
N ASP A 32 6.91 -9.36 -3.92
CA ASP A 32 7.31 -10.60 -4.59
C ASP A 32 6.45 -11.75 -4.17
N ASP A 33 5.95 -11.74 -2.96
CA ASP A 33 5.17 -12.80 -2.46
C ASP A 33 4.01 -12.31 -1.69
N TYR A 34 2.93 -13.03 -1.61
CA TYR A 34 1.77 -12.75 -0.77
C TYR A 34 1.60 -13.88 0.21
N GLY A 35 1.31 -13.54 1.41
CA GLY A 35 1.01 -14.53 2.41
C GLY A 35 -0.42 -15.00 2.31
N ALA A 36 -0.89 -15.60 3.35
CA ALA A 36 -2.25 -16.06 3.44
C ALA A 36 -3.16 -14.90 3.21
N TRP A 37 -4.23 -15.10 2.57
CA TRP A 37 -5.26 -14.10 2.34
C TRP A 37 -4.81 -13.01 1.37
N GLY A 38 -3.77 -13.25 0.61
CA GLY A 38 -3.27 -12.29 -0.36
C GLY A 38 -2.69 -11.03 0.23
N ARG A 39 -2.17 -11.11 1.46
CA ARG A 39 -1.58 -9.95 2.12
C ARG A 39 -0.08 -10.01 2.19
N SER A 40 0.58 -8.90 2.07
CA SER A 40 2.02 -8.81 2.28
C SER A 40 2.35 -7.66 3.19
N PRO A 41 3.08 -7.90 4.26
CA PRO A 41 3.46 -6.81 5.15
C PRO A 41 4.36 -5.81 4.44
N ALA A 42 4.25 -4.58 4.78
CA ALA A 42 5.01 -3.52 4.16
C ALA A 42 5.25 -2.35 5.11
N GLN A 43 6.35 -1.65 4.87
CA GLN A 43 6.53 -0.34 5.46
C GLN A 43 6.11 0.63 4.37
N ALA A 44 5.17 1.47 4.65
CA ALA A 44 4.66 2.40 3.68
C ALA A 44 4.92 3.83 4.10
N THR A 45 5.18 4.70 3.14
CA THR A 45 5.29 6.12 3.40
C THR A 45 4.37 6.82 2.42
N VAL A 46 3.52 7.68 2.94
CA VAL A 46 2.62 8.45 2.12
C VAL A 46 2.85 9.92 2.45
N ASP A 47 3.27 10.69 1.47
CA ASP A 47 3.59 12.11 1.64
C ASP A 47 4.50 12.35 2.84
N GLY A 48 5.49 11.48 3.03
CA GLY A 48 6.46 11.60 4.11
C GLY A 48 6.09 10.99 5.44
N ARG A 49 4.87 10.46 5.57
CA ARG A 49 4.46 9.82 6.82
C ARG A 49 4.56 8.32 6.69
N ARG A 50 5.31 7.71 7.57
CA ARG A 50 5.61 6.27 7.50
C ARG A 50 4.86 5.46 8.54
N TRP A 51 4.40 4.29 8.16
CA TRP A 51 3.78 3.37 9.11
C TRP A 51 3.92 1.93 8.60
N ALA A 52 3.77 1.00 9.51
CA ALA A 52 3.78 -0.41 9.15
C ALA A 52 2.37 -0.85 8.80
N THR A 53 2.24 -1.57 7.72
CA THR A 53 0.92 -1.99 7.26
C THR A 53 1.06 -3.24 6.41
N SER A 54 0.08 -3.54 5.61
CA SER A 54 0.12 -4.60 4.62
C SER A 54 -0.58 -4.13 3.37
N VAL A 55 -0.09 -4.57 2.24
CA VAL A 55 -0.84 -4.40 1.00
C VAL A 55 -1.63 -5.66 0.76
N ARG A 56 -2.73 -5.58 0.03
CA ARG A 56 -3.54 -6.77 -0.22
C ARG A 56 -3.94 -6.84 -1.66
N ARG A 57 -3.95 -8.06 -2.19
CA ARG A 57 -4.37 -8.28 -3.55
C ARG A 57 -5.85 -8.58 -3.57
N GLY A 58 -6.60 -7.82 -4.35
CA GLY A 58 -8.03 -8.03 -4.48
C GLY A 58 -8.35 -9.11 -5.47
N LYS A 59 -9.60 -9.46 -5.58
CA LYS A 59 -10.07 -10.47 -6.50
C LYS A 59 -9.82 -10.12 -7.93
N ASP A 60 -9.79 -8.85 -8.24
CA ASP A 60 -9.55 -8.39 -9.60
C ASP A 60 -8.05 -8.28 -9.93
N GLY A 61 -7.20 -8.70 -9.03
CA GLY A 61 -5.76 -8.65 -9.24
C GLY A 61 -5.10 -7.34 -8.86
N ARG A 62 -5.87 -6.33 -8.51
CA ARG A 62 -5.27 -5.06 -8.09
C ARG A 62 -4.70 -5.19 -6.69
N VAL A 63 -3.61 -4.53 -6.45
CA VAL A 63 -2.99 -4.52 -5.12
C VAL A 63 -3.31 -3.18 -4.49
N LEU A 64 -3.86 -3.23 -3.30
CA LEU A 64 -4.34 -2.04 -2.61
C LEU A 64 -3.58 -1.79 -1.32
N LEU A 65 -3.34 -0.52 -1.04
CA LEU A 65 -2.71 -0.10 0.20
C LEU A 65 -3.72 0.73 0.98
N PRO A 66 -4.11 0.30 2.18
CA PRO A 66 -5.00 1.12 2.99
C PRO A 66 -4.24 2.31 3.57
N VAL A 67 -4.86 3.46 3.57
CA VAL A 67 -4.23 4.68 4.08
C VAL A 67 -5.09 5.25 5.20
N PRO A 68 -4.67 5.09 6.46
CA PRO A 68 -5.48 5.54 7.58
C PRO A 68 -5.57 7.05 7.67
N LYS A 69 -6.56 7.48 8.40
CA LYS A 69 -6.89 8.89 8.52
C LYS A 69 -5.71 9.75 8.93
N GLN A 70 -4.95 9.36 9.90
CA GLN A 70 -3.83 10.14 10.38
C GLN A 70 -2.71 10.22 9.35
N ILE A 71 -2.62 9.25 8.49
CA ILE A 71 -1.61 9.27 7.44
C ILE A 71 -2.06 10.16 6.29
N ARG A 72 -3.35 10.20 6.03
CA ARG A 72 -3.88 11.03 4.95
C ARG A 72 -3.74 12.52 5.24
N ALA A 73 -3.69 12.88 6.49
CA ALA A 73 -3.48 14.27 6.88
C ALA A 73 -4.41 15.25 6.18
N GLY A 74 -5.68 14.93 6.18
CA GLY A 74 -6.69 15.79 5.59
C GLY A 74 -7.00 15.55 4.13
N LYS A 75 -6.23 14.70 3.46
CA LYS A 75 -6.52 14.36 2.08
C LYS A 75 -7.60 13.28 2.01
N GLY A 76 -8.31 13.23 0.94
CA GLY A 76 -9.39 12.27 0.77
C GLY A 76 -9.54 11.83 -0.66
N ASP A 77 -10.70 11.32 -0.96
CA ASP A 77 -11.03 10.73 -2.25
C ASP A 77 -10.67 11.69 -3.38
N GLY A 78 -9.92 11.24 -4.32
CA GLY A 78 -9.49 12.03 -5.46
C GLY A 78 -8.16 12.76 -5.30
N ASP A 79 -7.65 12.84 -4.08
CA ASP A 79 -6.40 13.54 -3.85
C ASP A 79 -5.20 12.68 -4.22
N ARG A 80 -4.18 13.30 -4.75
CA ARG A 80 -2.98 12.58 -5.17
C ARG A 80 -1.97 12.55 -4.04
N VAL A 81 -1.32 11.42 -3.88
CA VAL A 81 -0.30 11.27 -2.84
C VAL A 81 0.93 10.60 -3.45
N THR A 82 2.06 10.80 -2.81
CA THR A 82 3.30 10.13 -3.18
C THR A 82 3.52 8.96 -2.23
N VAL A 83 3.67 7.79 -2.77
CA VAL A 83 3.73 6.55 -2.00
C VAL A 83 5.09 5.89 -2.17
N ARG A 84 5.62 5.40 -1.07
CA ARG A 84 6.84 4.62 -1.09
C ARG A 84 6.57 3.34 -0.33
N LEU A 85 6.94 2.22 -0.88
CA LEU A 85 6.73 0.93 -0.23
C LEU A 85 8.03 0.16 -0.15
N THR A 86 8.27 -0.44 1.02
CA THR A 86 9.33 -1.40 1.15
C THR A 86 8.75 -2.65 1.79
N TYR A 87 9.18 -3.79 1.36
CA TYR A 87 8.68 -5.04 1.89
C TYR A 87 9.82 -5.68 2.67
N PRO A 88 9.61 -5.96 3.94
CA PRO A 88 10.66 -6.60 4.71
C PRO A 88 10.96 -7.97 4.11
N ALA A 89 12.18 -8.35 4.11
CA ALA A 89 12.54 -9.67 3.65
C ALA A 89 11.91 -10.69 4.55
N ALA A 90 11.27 -11.67 4.00
CA ALA A 90 10.67 -12.71 4.82
C ALA A 90 11.76 -13.44 5.51
N PRO A 91 11.62 -13.75 6.76
CA PRO A 91 12.61 -14.54 7.44
C PRO A 91 12.69 -15.87 6.77
N LYS A 92 13.85 -16.34 6.54
CA LYS A 92 13.94 -17.55 5.99
C LYS A 92 13.70 -18.49 6.96
N LEU A 93 12.82 -19.13 6.97
CA LEU A 93 12.53 -19.97 7.92
C LEU A 93 13.21 -20.95 7.87
N ARG A 94 13.71 -21.20 8.19
CA ARG A 94 14.27 -22.02 8.22
C ARG A 94 13.75 -22.90 8.17
N GLY A 95 13.51 -23.11 7.83
CA GLY A 95 13.30 -24.23 7.63
C GLY A 95 12.54 -24.63 7.80
#